data_636fa9212e1f896973190c39520afdb3
#
_entry.id   636fa9212e1f896973190c39520afdb3
#
_cell.length_a   1.000
_cell.length_b   1.000
_cell.length_c   1.000
_cell.angle_alpha   90.00
_cell.angle_beta   90.00
_cell.angle_gamma   90.00
#
_symmetry.space_group_name_H-M   'P 1'
#
loop_
_entity.id
_entity.type
_entity.pdbx_description
1 polymer ?
#
loop_
_entity_poly.entity_id
_entity_poly.type
_entity_poly.pdbx_seq_one_letter_code
_entity_poly.pdbx_strand_id
1 'polypeptide(L)'
;MKICCVKTHDIPAAIAGATGAFAVPFDALFADAVPYWIEREHAEQDTSYKQLIPYIITADSHGLFACYPRHGNEVRLHGLYSCGIGGHIDETDKAETLLQTVLNGLYRELSEEFRDFQRDNISLHYKGIINEVETNVGLVHLGIVFFAQCTDGYSPHAAAELAGLQWKSRTELNSLKK
;
A
#
# COMPACT_ATOMS: atom_id res chain seq x y z
N MET A 1 12.39 10.37 10.95
CA MET A 1 12.17 8.99 10.46
C MET A 1 12.40 8.99 8.96
N LYS A 2 13.35 8.18 8.51
CA LYS A 2 13.62 8.03 7.08
C LYS A 2 12.75 6.94 6.46
N ILE A 3 12.31 7.19 5.25
CA ILE A 3 11.43 6.31 4.49
C ILE A 3 12.05 5.91 3.16
N CYS A 4 11.62 4.78 2.62
CA CYS A 4 12.13 4.22 1.38
C CYS A 4 11.53 4.94 0.17
N CYS A 5 12.39 5.49 -0.68
CA CYS A 5 12.03 6.20 -1.90
C CYS A 5 12.81 5.67 -3.10
N VAL A 6 12.27 5.85 -4.29
CA VAL A 6 12.98 5.71 -5.56
C VAL A 6 12.93 7.03 -6.33
N LYS A 7 13.88 7.27 -7.22
CA LYS A 7 13.83 8.48 -8.06
C LYS A 7 12.68 8.38 -9.05
N THR A 8 11.96 9.48 -9.24
CA THR A 8 10.83 9.56 -10.19
C THR A 8 11.28 9.23 -11.62
N HIS A 9 12.51 9.59 -12.00
CA HIS A 9 13.04 9.31 -13.33
C HIS A 9 13.45 7.85 -13.56
N ASP A 10 13.61 7.03 -12.49
CA ASP A 10 13.84 5.59 -12.61
C ASP A 10 12.55 4.83 -12.95
N ILE A 11 11.38 5.47 -12.77
CA ILE A 11 10.09 4.93 -13.16
C ILE A 11 9.83 5.23 -14.64
N PRO A 12 9.38 4.24 -15.45
CA PRO A 12 9.06 4.49 -16.86
C PRO A 12 8.15 5.72 -17.03
N ALA A 13 8.52 6.63 -17.95
CA ALA A 13 7.83 7.91 -18.13
C ALA A 13 6.33 7.77 -18.39
N ALA A 14 5.91 6.70 -19.07
CA ALA A 14 4.50 6.39 -19.31
C ALA A 14 3.71 6.11 -18.03
N ILE A 15 4.38 5.71 -16.95
CA ILE A 15 3.78 5.46 -15.64
C ILE A 15 3.95 6.70 -14.75
N ALA A 16 5.17 7.25 -14.68
CA ALA A 16 5.49 8.40 -13.83
C ALA A 16 4.62 9.63 -14.12
N GLY A 17 4.21 9.82 -15.37
CA GLY A 17 3.37 10.93 -15.82
C GLY A 17 1.87 10.63 -15.88
N ALA A 18 1.40 9.49 -15.40
CA ALA A 18 0.00 9.08 -15.54
C ALA A 18 -0.65 8.69 -14.20
N THR A 19 -1.95 8.98 -14.07
CA THR A 19 -2.78 8.50 -12.96
C THR A 19 -3.42 7.18 -13.36
N GLY A 20 -3.24 6.13 -12.54
CA GLY A 20 -3.88 4.83 -12.77
C GLY A 20 -3.25 3.67 -12.02
N ALA A 21 -3.80 2.48 -12.28
CA ALA A 21 -3.25 1.21 -11.85
C ALA A 21 -2.58 0.51 -13.05
N PHE A 22 -1.35 0.05 -12.84
CA PHE A 22 -0.53 -0.52 -13.89
C PHE A 22 -0.11 -1.95 -13.52
N ALA A 23 -0.55 -2.93 -14.31
CA ALA A 23 -0.16 -4.33 -14.15
C ALA A 23 1.21 -4.55 -14.81
N VAL A 24 2.27 -4.21 -14.12
CA VAL A 24 3.67 -4.38 -14.58
C VAL A 24 4.42 -5.31 -13.63
N PRO A 25 5.33 -6.17 -14.13
CA PRO A 25 6.17 -6.99 -13.26
C PRO A 25 7.04 -6.13 -12.34
N PHE A 26 7.25 -6.57 -11.10
CA PHE A 26 8.06 -5.84 -10.12
C PHE A 26 9.49 -5.60 -10.64
N ASP A 27 10.12 -6.64 -11.16
CA ASP A 27 11.49 -6.55 -11.67
C ASP A 27 11.61 -5.65 -12.91
N ALA A 28 10.57 -5.61 -13.76
CA ALA A 28 10.57 -4.72 -14.92
C ALA A 28 10.52 -3.24 -14.53
N LEU A 29 10.02 -2.95 -13.31
CA LEU A 29 9.92 -1.59 -12.80
C LEU A 29 11.12 -1.19 -11.93
N PHE A 30 11.68 -2.14 -11.18
CA PHE A 30 12.63 -1.86 -10.12
C PHE A 30 13.96 -2.61 -10.24
N ALA A 31 14.24 -3.31 -11.36
CA ALA A 31 15.48 -4.08 -11.52
C ALA A 31 16.75 -3.25 -11.26
N ASP A 32 16.76 -2.01 -11.74
CA ASP A 32 17.89 -1.09 -11.63
C ASP A 32 17.64 0.03 -10.59
N ALA A 33 16.51 0.00 -9.91
CA ALA A 33 16.15 1.05 -8.95
C ALA A 33 16.98 0.93 -7.67
N VAL A 34 17.63 2.02 -7.30
CA VAL A 34 18.35 2.15 -6.04
C VAL A 34 17.42 2.78 -4.99
N PRO A 35 17.17 2.12 -3.85
CA PRO A 35 16.39 2.73 -2.79
C PRO A 35 17.16 3.85 -2.10
N TYR A 36 16.49 4.99 -1.90
CA TYR A 36 16.95 6.13 -1.14
C TYR A 36 16.21 6.20 0.19
N TRP A 37 16.92 6.49 1.26
CA TRP A 37 16.37 6.64 2.60
C TRP A 37 16.34 8.12 2.94
N ILE A 38 15.17 8.74 2.82
CA ILE A 38 14.97 10.18 2.90
C ILE A 38 14.11 10.51 4.13
N GLU A 39 14.47 11.56 4.86
CA GLU A 39 13.62 12.04 5.95
C GLU A 39 12.21 12.34 5.41
N ARG A 40 11.19 11.81 6.09
CA ARG A 40 9.79 11.86 5.63
C ARG A 40 9.34 13.28 5.27
N GLU A 41 9.65 14.25 6.12
CA GLU A 41 9.30 15.66 5.90
C GLU A 41 9.89 16.23 4.59
N HIS A 42 11.08 15.77 4.20
CA HIS A 42 11.70 16.16 2.93
C HIS A 42 11.07 15.41 1.75
N ALA A 43 10.84 14.11 1.90
CA ALA A 43 10.25 13.29 0.85
C ALA A 43 8.81 13.71 0.50
N GLU A 44 8.05 14.24 1.46
CA GLU A 44 6.70 14.78 1.25
C GLU A 44 6.67 16.08 0.40
N GLN A 45 7.83 16.71 0.18
CA GLN A 45 7.96 17.98 -0.54
C GLN A 45 8.79 17.88 -1.83
N ASP A 46 9.46 16.75 -2.07
CA ASP A 46 10.37 16.57 -3.20
C ASP A 46 9.80 15.59 -4.23
N THR A 47 9.22 16.13 -5.30
CA THR A 47 8.65 15.36 -6.41
C THR A 47 9.69 14.64 -7.28
N SER A 48 11.00 14.86 -7.06
CA SER A 48 12.05 14.08 -7.71
C SER A 48 12.14 12.65 -7.21
N TYR A 49 11.43 12.35 -6.09
CA TYR A 49 11.33 11.02 -5.49
C TYR A 49 9.88 10.57 -5.35
N LYS A 50 9.69 9.25 -5.41
CA LYS A 50 8.45 8.57 -5.06
C LYS A 50 8.68 7.72 -3.82
N GLN A 51 7.90 7.98 -2.76
CA GLN A 51 7.83 7.16 -1.56
C GLN A 51 7.14 5.85 -1.89
N LEU A 52 7.77 4.72 -1.60
CA LEU A 52 7.19 3.40 -1.86
C LEU A 52 6.21 3.03 -0.74
N ILE A 53 4.97 2.80 -1.12
CA ILE A 53 3.89 2.44 -0.20
C ILE A 53 3.39 1.04 -0.57
N PRO A 54 3.67 -0.01 0.22
CA PRO A 54 2.94 -1.26 0.06
C PRO A 54 1.45 -0.98 0.27
N TYR A 55 0.65 -1.33 -0.72
CA TYR A 55 -0.80 -1.12 -0.74
C TYR A 55 -1.48 -2.48 -0.83
N ILE A 56 -2.05 -2.94 0.28
CA ILE A 56 -2.53 -4.30 0.44
C ILE A 56 -4.05 -4.34 0.38
N ILE A 57 -4.60 -5.07 -0.57
CA ILE A 57 -6.01 -5.40 -0.63
C ILE A 57 -6.18 -6.78 -0.01
N THR A 58 -6.86 -6.86 1.12
CA THR A 58 -7.04 -8.11 1.87
C THR A 58 -8.43 -8.67 1.64
N ALA A 59 -8.51 -9.95 1.32
CA ALA A 59 -9.76 -10.71 1.27
C ALA A 59 -9.76 -11.86 2.30
N ASP A 60 -10.90 -12.08 2.96
CA ASP A 60 -11.09 -13.22 3.85
C ASP A 60 -11.25 -14.53 3.07
N SER A 61 -11.39 -15.66 3.79
CA SER A 61 -11.57 -16.98 3.18
C SER A 61 -12.87 -17.12 2.38
N HIS A 62 -13.84 -16.22 2.58
CA HIS A 62 -15.11 -16.19 1.84
C HIS A 62 -15.06 -15.26 0.62
N GLY A 63 -13.93 -14.61 0.36
CA GLY A 63 -13.76 -13.66 -0.74
C GLY A 63 -14.38 -12.28 -0.46
N LEU A 64 -14.63 -11.96 0.81
CA LEU A 64 -15.03 -10.62 1.23
C LEU A 64 -13.77 -9.76 1.45
N PHE A 65 -13.84 -8.51 1.04
CA PHE A 65 -12.73 -7.57 1.12
C PHE A 65 -12.78 -6.75 2.41
N ALA A 66 -11.63 -6.57 3.04
CA ALA A 66 -11.47 -5.62 4.12
C ALA A 66 -11.77 -4.20 3.61
N CYS A 67 -12.67 -3.50 4.29
CA CYS A 67 -13.08 -2.15 3.93
C CYS A 67 -13.33 -1.35 5.20
N TYR A 68 -12.80 -0.13 5.28
CA TYR A 68 -12.92 0.71 6.46
C TYR A 68 -13.20 2.18 6.10
N PRO A 69 -13.96 2.89 6.95
CA PRO A 69 -14.20 4.31 6.76
C PRO A 69 -12.91 5.09 7.03
N ARG A 70 -12.63 6.08 6.17
CA ARG A 70 -11.46 6.96 6.34
C ARG A 70 -11.74 7.95 7.46
N HIS A 71 -10.90 7.90 8.47
CA HIS A 71 -10.85 8.82 9.61
C HIS A 71 -9.45 9.44 9.71
N GLY A 72 -9.25 10.35 10.64
CA GLY A 72 -7.94 10.94 10.90
C GLY A 72 -7.79 12.36 10.35
N ASN A 73 -6.55 12.79 10.13
CA ASN A 73 -6.23 14.21 9.84
C ASN A 73 -6.56 14.64 8.41
N GLU A 74 -6.76 13.71 7.48
CA GLU A 74 -7.11 14.02 6.09
C GLU A 74 -8.61 14.28 5.92
N VAL A 75 -9.06 15.46 6.29
CA VAL A 75 -10.48 15.87 6.23
C VAL A 75 -11.14 15.64 4.87
N ARG A 76 -10.37 15.77 3.78
CA ARG A 76 -10.85 15.53 2.40
C ARG A 76 -11.34 14.08 2.16
N LEU A 77 -10.89 13.13 2.98
CA LEU A 77 -11.24 11.72 2.87
C LEU A 77 -12.37 11.31 3.83
N HIS A 78 -12.85 12.21 4.68
CA HIS A 78 -13.92 11.90 5.62
C HIS A 78 -15.20 11.49 4.88
N GLY A 79 -15.82 10.41 5.34
CA GLY A 79 -17.00 9.82 4.72
C GLY A 79 -16.75 8.99 3.47
N LEU A 80 -15.48 8.82 3.08
CA LEU A 80 -15.05 7.86 2.08
C LEU A 80 -14.63 6.54 2.73
N TYR A 81 -14.53 5.50 1.92
CA TYR A 81 -14.07 4.17 2.32
C TYR A 81 -12.78 3.81 1.58
N SER A 82 -11.92 3.04 2.25
CA SER A 82 -10.73 2.44 1.65
C SER A 82 -10.77 0.92 1.80
N CYS A 83 -10.27 0.22 0.79
CA CYS A 83 -10.01 -1.22 0.85
C CYS A 83 -8.50 -1.52 0.90
N GLY A 84 -7.67 -0.52 0.70
CA GLY A 84 -6.22 -0.67 0.76
C GLY A 84 -5.71 -0.35 2.15
N ILE A 85 -4.90 -1.24 2.66
CA ILE A 85 -4.11 -1.08 3.89
C ILE A 85 -2.68 -0.82 3.46
N GLY A 86 -1.99 0.11 4.09
CA GLY A 86 -0.61 0.39 3.75
C GLY A 86 -0.05 1.58 4.49
N GLY A 87 1.26 1.67 4.49
CA GLY A 87 2.00 2.74 5.15
C GLY A 87 3.39 2.90 4.57
N HIS A 88 4.22 3.70 5.22
CA HIS A 88 5.58 3.96 4.77
C HIS A 88 6.52 2.80 5.12
N ILE A 89 7.41 2.50 4.20
CA ILE A 89 8.54 1.61 4.46
C ILE A 89 9.62 2.43 5.15
N ASP A 90 10.02 2.09 6.36
CA ASP A 90 11.06 2.77 7.10
C ASP A 90 12.39 2.00 7.15
N GLU A 91 13.42 2.59 7.78
CA GLU A 91 14.76 1.98 7.82
C GLU A 91 14.80 0.62 8.55
N THR A 92 13.82 0.30 9.38
CA THR A 92 13.76 -1.00 10.08
C THR A 92 13.34 -2.13 9.14
N ASP A 93 12.68 -1.81 8.03
CA ASP A 93 12.24 -2.76 7.02
C ASP A 93 13.36 -3.13 6.02
N LYS A 94 14.50 -2.41 6.06
CA LYS A 94 15.60 -2.55 5.09
C LYS A 94 16.12 -3.97 5.01
N ALA A 95 16.28 -4.49 3.80
CA ALA A 95 16.81 -5.80 3.49
C ALA A 95 17.79 -5.74 2.30
N GLU A 96 18.34 -6.89 1.89
CA GLU A 96 19.31 -7.00 0.80
C GLU A 96 18.73 -6.59 -0.56
N THR A 97 17.44 -6.87 -0.79
CA THR A 97 16.76 -6.51 -2.04
C THR A 97 15.62 -5.55 -1.78
N LEU A 98 15.27 -4.75 -2.80
CA LEU A 98 14.13 -3.84 -2.71
C LEU A 98 12.82 -4.61 -2.50
N LEU A 99 12.63 -5.74 -3.17
CA LEU A 99 11.44 -6.57 -2.97
C LEU A 99 11.32 -7.05 -1.52
N GLN A 100 12.41 -7.54 -0.93
CA GLN A 100 12.38 -7.98 0.46
C GLN A 100 12.12 -6.81 1.41
N THR A 101 12.67 -5.64 1.15
CA THR A 101 12.40 -4.40 1.89
C THR A 101 10.91 -4.04 1.84
N VAL A 102 10.30 -4.07 0.64
CA VAL A 102 8.86 -3.83 0.45
C VAL A 102 8.02 -4.86 1.21
N LEU A 103 8.41 -6.14 1.16
CA LEU A 103 7.69 -7.21 1.87
C LEU A 103 7.80 -7.07 3.38
N ASN A 104 8.94 -6.65 3.91
CA ASN A 104 9.12 -6.41 5.35
C ASN A 104 8.17 -5.28 5.81
N GLY A 105 8.15 -4.14 5.11
CA GLY A 105 7.23 -3.05 5.40
C GLY A 105 5.77 -3.48 5.30
N LEU A 106 5.42 -4.27 4.26
CA LEU A 106 4.08 -4.83 4.10
C LEU A 106 3.64 -5.67 5.31
N TYR A 107 4.49 -6.58 5.77
CA TYR A 107 4.15 -7.45 6.89
C TYR A 107 4.12 -6.70 8.22
N ARG A 108 4.96 -5.68 8.41
CA ARG A 108 4.90 -4.81 9.58
C ARG A 108 3.58 -4.07 9.62
N GLU A 109 3.18 -3.40 8.52
CA GLU A 109 1.90 -2.69 8.41
C GLU A 109 0.71 -3.62 8.69
N LEU A 110 0.67 -4.83 8.10
CA LEU A 110 -0.40 -5.78 8.41
C LEU A 110 -0.42 -6.19 9.89
N SER A 111 0.74 -6.28 10.55
CA SER A 111 0.84 -6.62 11.98
C SER A 111 0.41 -5.47 12.89
N GLU A 112 0.56 -4.21 12.45
CA GLU A 112 0.11 -3.02 13.16
C GLU A 112 -1.42 -2.84 13.02
N GLU A 113 -1.95 -3.08 11.82
CA GLU A 113 -3.33 -2.87 11.46
C GLU A 113 -4.29 -4.01 11.88
N PHE A 114 -3.77 -5.22 12.05
CA PHE A 114 -4.52 -6.38 12.52
C PHE A 114 -3.94 -6.96 13.81
N ARG A 115 -4.76 -7.06 14.87
CA ARG A 115 -4.34 -7.50 16.22
C ARG A 115 -3.80 -8.93 16.28
N ASP A 116 -4.31 -9.79 15.43
CA ASP A 116 -4.04 -11.23 15.41
C ASP A 116 -3.48 -11.67 14.06
N PHE A 117 -2.76 -10.78 13.41
CA PHE A 117 -2.15 -11.06 12.12
C PHE A 117 -1.19 -12.26 12.19
N GLN A 118 -1.37 -13.19 11.27
CA GLN A 118 -0.53 -14.36 11.12
C GLN A 118 -0.11 -14.52 9.65
N ARG A 119 1.18 -14.35 9.40
CA ARG A 119 1.76 -14.38 8.05
C ARG A 119 1.44 -15.68 7.30
N ASP A 120 1.47 -16.82 8.01
CA ASP A 120 1.26 -18.14 7.41
C ASP A 120 -0.20 -18.39 7.02
N ASN A 121 -1.11 -17.54 7.48
CA ASN A 121 -2.53 -17.61 7.17
C ASN A 121 -2.95 -16.72 6.00
N ILE A 122 -1.99 -16.18 5.24
CA ILE A 122 -2.27 -15.43 4.01
C ILE A 122 -1.46 -15.95 2.83
N SER A 123 -2.07 -15.91 1.65
CA SER A 123 -1.42 -16.05 0.37
C SER A 123 -1.27 -14.68 -0.26
N LEU A 124 -0.03 -14.24 -0.51
CA LEU A 124 0.29 -12.90 -0.99
C LEU A 124 0.64 -12.90 -2.47
N HIS A 125 0.02 -12.01 -3.24
CA HIS A 125 0.20 -11.89 -4.68
C HIS A 125 0.46 -10.43 -5.06
N TYR A 126 1.61 -10.15 -5.67
CA TYR A 126 1.87 -8.86 -6.31
C TYR A 126 0.92 -8.66 -7.51
N LYS A 127 0.38 -7.45 -7.66
CA LYS A 127 -0.60 -7.11 -8.71
C LYS A 127 -0.16 -5.97 -9.62
N GLY A 128 0.86 -5.23 -9.26
CA GLY A 128 1.30 -4.06 -10.01
C GLY A 128 1.44 -2.85 -9.10
N ILE A 129 1.25 -1.68 -9.66
CA ILE A 129 1.39 -0.41 -8.93
C ILE A 129 0.20 0.50 -9.16
N ILE A 130 0.02 1.45 -8.25
CA ILE A 130 -0.86 2.63 -8.41
C ILE A 130 0.03 3.87 -8.40
N ASN A 131 -0.11 4.70 -9.41
CA ASN A 131 0.47 6.03 -9.46
C ASN A 131 -0.63 7.08 -9.64
N GLU A 132 -0.42 8.25 -9.05
CA GLU A 132 -1.33 9.39 -9.16
C GLU A 132 -0.48 10.66 -9.27
N VAL A 133 -0.87 11.59 -10.13
CA VAL A 133 -0.12 12.81 -10.42
C VAL A 133 -0.97 14.08 -10.33
N GLU A 134 -2.18 13.99 -9.82
CA GLU A 134 -3.15 15.10 -9.76
C GLU A 134 -3.15 15.80 -8.40
N THR A 135 -2.65 15.13 -7.34
CA THR A 135 -2.57 15.69 -6.00
C THR A 135 -1.13 15.77 -5.50
N ASN A 136 -0.85 16.68 -4.57
CA ASN A 136 0.48 16.78 -3.95
C ASN A 136 0.89 15.47 -3.27
N VAL A 137 -0.05 14.72 -2.71
CA VAL A 137 0.22 13.41 -2.10
C VAL A 137 0.60 12.40 -3.19
N GLY A 138 -0.18 12.32 -4.26
CA GLY A 138 0.10 11.39 -5.35
C GLY A 138 1.42 11.67 -6.07
N LEU A 139 1.79 12.95 -6.21
CA LEU A 139 3.06 13.35 -6.84
C LEU A 139 4.30 12.76 -6.15
N VAL A 140 4.22 12.46 -4.85
CA VAL A 140 5.36 11.95 -4.07
C VAL A 140 5.17 10.51 -3.58
N HIS A 141 4.07 9.83 -3.91
CA HIS A 141 3.81 8.45 -3.52
C HIS A 141 3.69 7.51 -4.72
N LEU A 142 4.08 6.26 -4.54
CA LEU A 142 3.89 5.15 -5.48
C LEU A 142 3.38 3.94 -4.71
N GLY A 143 2.13 3.55 -4.94
CA GLY A 143 1.54 2.37 -4.31
C GLY A 143 2.01 1.08 -4.99
N ILE A 144 2.59 0.16 -4.22
CA ILE A 144 2.96 -1.18 -4.68
C ILE A 144 1.87 -2.14 -4.25
N VAL A 145 1.07 -2.59 -5.22
CA VAL A 145 -0.19 -3.29 -4.95
C VAL A 145 0.03 -4.77 -4.73
N PHE A 146 -0.44 -5.24 -3.59
CA PHE A 146 -0.51 -6.66 -3.25
C PHE A 146 -1.95 -7.06 -2.95
N PHE A 147 -2.28 -8.29 -3.31
CA PHE A 147 -3.51 -8.96 -2.89
C PHE A 147 -3.16 -10.03 -1.87
N ALA A 148 -3.72 -9.90 -0.67
CA ALA A 148 -3.57 -10.84 0.43
C ALA A 148 -4.87 -11.64 0.59
N GLN A 149 -4.84 -12.92 0.24
CA GLN A 149 -5.95 -13.85 0.43
C GLN A 149 -5.77 -14.61 1.73
N CYS A 150 -6.70 -14.50 2.65
CA CYS A 150 -6.72 -15.28 3.87
C CYS A 150 -7.01 -16.76 3.57
N THR A 151 -6.36 -17.66 4.32
CA THR A 151 -6.63 -19.10 4.28
C THR A 151 -7.98 -19.43 4.93
N ASP A 152 -8.47 -20.67 4.71
CA ASP A 152 -9.76 -21.11 5.22
C ASP A 152 -9.89 -20.95 6.74
N GLY A 153 -10.98 -20.32 7.15
CA GLY A 153 -11.29 -20.06 8.55
C GLY A 153 -10.52 -18.89 9.18
N TYR A 154 -9.69 -18.20 8.42
CA TYR A 154 -8.96 -17.02 8.93
C TYR A 154 -9.57 -15.72 8.43
N SER A 155 -9.90 -14.84 9.37
CA SER A 155 -10.34 -13.46 9.13
C SER A 155 -9.75 -12.58 10.24
N PRO A 156 -8.68 -11.82 9.99
CA PRO A 156 -8.01 -11.07 11.04
C PRO A 156 -8.88 -9.93 11.58
N HIS A 157 -8.71 -9.62 12.86
CA HIS A 157 -9.47 -8.56 13.54
C HIS A 157 -8.72 -7.23 13.47
N ALA A 158 -9.43 -6.18 13.14
CA ALA A 158 -8.90 -4.83 13.07
C ALA A 158 -8.25 -4.38 14.39
N ALA A 159 -7.10 -3.73 14.31
CA ALA A 159 -6.54 -2.92 15.38
C ALA A 159 -7.23 -1.54 15.45
N ALA A 160 -6.76 -0.66 16.33
CA ALA A 160 -7.42 0.62 16.56
C ALA A 160 -7.43 1.53 15.32
N GLU A 161 -6.42 1.43 14.47
CA GLU A 161 -6.26 2.29 13.28
C GLU A 161 -7.27 1.94 12.18
N LEU A 162 -7.70 0.67 12.09
CA LEU A 162 -8.77 0.23 11.21
C LEU A 162 -10.15 0.23 11.88
N ALA A 163 -10.40 1.18 12.78
CA ALA A 163 -11.69 1.27 13.46
C ALA A 163 -12.85 1.33 12.47
N GLY A 164 -13.84 0.45 12.65
CA GLY A 164 -14.99 0.36 11.75
C GLY A 164 -14.75 -0.51 10.51
N LEU A 165 -13.67 -1.29 10.47
CA LEU A 165 -13.43 -2.27 9.41
C LEU A 165 -14.62 -3.23 9.28
N GLN A 166 -15.02 -3.48 8.04
CA GLN A 166 -16.06 -4.40 7.63
C GLN A 166 -15.55 -5.27 6.49
N TRP A 167 -15.98 -6.51 6.47
CA TRP A 167 -15.76 -7.42 5.35
C TRP A 167 -16.93 -7.28 4.37
N LYS A 168 -16.68 -6.89 3.13
CA LYS A 168 -17.68 -6.55 2.12
C LYS A 168 -17.46 -7.31 0.83
N SER A 169 -18.55 -7.75 0.23
CA SER A 169 -18.55 -8.27 -1.13
C SER A 169 -18.17 -7.18 -2.15
N ARG A 170 -17.69 -7.60 -3.33
CA ARG A 170 -17.41 -6.69 -4.44
C ARG A 170 -18.61 -5.83 -4.84
N THR A 171 -19.82 -6.39 -4.76
CA THR A 171 -21.06 -5.67 -5.07
C THR A 171 -21.30 -4.54 -4.07
N GLU A 172 -21.16 -4.82 -2.77
CA GLU A 172 -21.28 -3.80 -1.72
C GLU A 172 -20.24 -2.71 -1.84
N LEU A 173 -18.97 -3.06 -2.16
CA LEU A 173 -17.90 -2.08 -2.37
C LEU A 173 -18.21 -1.11 -3.52
N ASN A 174 -18.84 -1.59 -4.59
CA ASN A 174 -19.21 -0.75 -5.72
C ASN A 174 -20.30 0.28 -5.38
N SER A 175 -21.06 0.06 -4.31
CA SER A 175 -22.10 0.99 -3.84
C SER A 175 -21.58 2.05 -2.85
N LEU A 176 -20.34 1.91 -2.35
CA LEU A 176 -19.74 2.85 -1.41
C LEU A 176 -19.21 4.11 -2.14
N LYS A 177 -19.19 5.22 -1.42
CA LYS A 177 -18.44 6.41 -1.84
C LYS A 177 -16.93 6.10 -1.75
N LYS A 178 -16.24 6.41 -2.80
CA LYS A 178 -14.79 6.22 -2.95
C LYS A 178 -14.06 7.54 -2.89
#